data_a23db31994dceac2f682f1b7a7b96b1e
#
_entry.id   a23db31994dceac2f682f1b7a7b96b1e
#
_cell.length_a   1.000
_cell.length_b   1.000
_cell.length_c   1.000
_cell.angle_alpha   90.00
_cell.angle_beta   90.00
_cell.angle_gamma   90.00
#
_symmetry.space_group_name_H-M   'P 1'
#
loop_
_entity.id
_entity.type
_entity.pdbx_description
1 polymer ?
#
loop_
_entity_poly.entity_id
_entity_poly.type
_entity_poly.pdbx_seq_one_letter_code
_entity_poly.pdbx_strand_id
1 'polypeptide(L)'
;MKEMKERRISWQEFEEVVRDILESHGFETKFRVVFRDEKGRGEIDVVAERFGVILAIDAKRYTERWYRKSAIRREAEKHVERCERYSKLEGRDVIPVIVSFVDDEVVEHGGCIVVPFRAINDFLLNLEAYLVDFGFL
;
A
#
# COMPACT_ATOMS: atom_id res chain seq x y z
N MET A 1 -7.49 -13.53 -18.23
CA MET A 1 -6.72 -13.60 -16.98
C MET A 1 -5.27 -13.78 -17.21
N LYS A 2 -4.90 -14.64 -18.12
CA LYS A 2 -3.49 -14.80 -18.44
C LYS A 2 -2.87 -13.49 -18.93
N GLU A 3 -3.60 -12.79 -19.77
CA GLU A 3 -3.14 -11.50 -20.25
C GLU A 3 -2.94 -10.50 -19.12
N MET A 4 -3.81 -10.53 -18.12
CA MET A 4 -3.67 -9.62 -17.00
C MET A 4 -2.42 -9.92 -16.19
N LYS A 5 -2.09 -11.22 -16.03
CA LYS A 5 -0.90 -11.60 -15.29
C LYS A 5 0.38 -11.23 -16.01
N GLU A 6 0.36 -11.31 -17.33
CA GLU A 6 1.55 -11.03 -18.14
C GLU A 6 1.65 -9.58 -18.53
N ARG A 7 0.53 -8.86 -18.50
CA ARG A 7 0.50 -7.47 -18.86
C ARG A 7 1.13 -6.63 -17.75
N ARG A 8 2.06 -5.81 -18.14
CA ARG A 8 2.66 -4.87 -17.21
C ARG A 8 1.82 -3.60 -17.19
N ILE A 9 1.39 -3.23 -16.01
CA ILE A 9 0.70 -1.96 -15.82
C ILE A 9 1.78 -0.89 -15.71
N SER A 10 1.66 0.18 -16.49
CA SER A 10 2.59 1.29 -16.37
C SER A 10 2.35 1.99 -15.05
N TRP A 11 3.35 2.72 -14.59
CA TRP A 11 3.22 3.50 -13.36
C TRP A 11 2.07 4.49 -13.47
N GLN A 12 1.94 5.11 -14.63
CA GLN A 12 0.89 6.09 -14.87
C GLN A 12 -0.51 5.46 -14.78
N GLU A 13 -0.68 4.29 -15.38
CA GLU A 13 -1.95 3.55 -15.31
C GLU A 13 -2.29 3.20 -13.87
N PHE A 14 -1.28 2.72 -13.12
CA PHE A 14 -1.46 2.39 -11.72
C PHE A 14 -1.93 3.61 -10.92
N GLU A 15 -1.25 4.75 -11.09
CA GLU A 15 -1.62 5.97 -10.38
C GLU A 15 -3.05 6.39 -10.70
N GLU A 16 -3.43 6.33 -11.96
CA GLU A 16 -4.77 6.73 -12.37
C GLU A 16 -5.84 5.85 -11.75
N VAL A 17 -5.65 4.54 -11.80
CA VAL A 17 -6.62 3.60 -11.25
C VAL A 17 -6.72 3.76 -9.73
N VAL A 18 -5.59 3.81 -9.05
CA VAL A 18 -5.58 3.91 -7.60
C VAL A 18 -6.15 5.24 -7.14
N ARG A 19 -5.81 6.34 -7.84
CA ARG A 19 -6.35 7.64 -7.51
C ARG A 19 -7.87 7.64 -7.62
N ASP A 20 -8.40 7.12 -8.74
CA ASP A 20 -9.84 7.10 -8.95
C ASP A 20 -10.55 6.30 -7.85
N ILE A 21 -9.99 5.15 -7.50
CA ILE A 21 -10.59 4.31 -6.46
C ILE A 21 -10.54 5.02 -5.10
N LEU A 22 -9.39 5.53 -4.72
CA LEU A 22 -9.24 6.21 -3.44
C LEU A 22 -10.14 7.43 -3.34
N GLU A 23 -10.18 8.24 -4.40
CA GLU A 23 -11.01 9.45 -4.38
C GLU A 23 -12.49 9.12 -4.36
N SER A 24 -12.89 8.03 -5.02
CA SER A 24 -14.29 7.60 -4.99
C SER A 24 -14.71 7.16 -3.58
N HIS A 25 -13.75 6.80 -2.74
CA HIS A 25 -14.00 6.46 -1.33
C HIS A 25 -13.79 7.65 -0.39
N GLY A 26 -13.58 8.83 -0.93
CA GLY A 26 -13.44 10.05 -0.13
C GLY A 26 -12.06 10.32 0.42
N PHE A 27 -11.04 9.65 -0.09
CA PHE A 27 -9.67 9.89 0.36
C PHE A 27 -9.05 11.08 -0.38
N GLU A 28 -8.27 11.86 0.35
CA GLU A 28 -7.34 12.81 -0.27
C GLU A 28 -6.05 12.08 -0.51
N THR A 29 -5.46 12.28 -1.69
CA THR A 29 -4.29 11.50 -2.09
C THR A 29 -3.11 12.39 -2.46
N LYS A 30 -1.90 11.90 -2.17
CA LYS A 30 -0.65 12.49 -2.63
C LYS A 30 0.17 11.36 -3.21
N PHE A 31 0.82 11.60 -4.35
CA PHE A 31 1.60 10.58 -5.02
C PHE A 31 3.08 10.94 -4.99
N ARG A 32 3.92 9.92 -4.91
CA ARG A 32 5.38 10.06 -4.91
C ARG A 32 5.84 11.01 -3.81
N VAL A 33 5.42 10.69 -2.59
CA VAL A 33 5.75 11.52 -1.44
C VAL A 33 7.19 11.25 -1.02
N VAL A 34 8.03 12.25 -1.14
CA VAL A 34 9.45 12.15 -0.79
C VAL A 34 9.68 12.80 0.57
N PHE A 35 10.45 12.14 1.42
CA PHE A 35 10.83 12.70 2.70
C PHE A 35 12.30 12.41 2.96
N ARG A 36 12.87 13.12 3.93
CA ARG A 36 14.26 12.94 4.30
C ARG A 36 14.44 13.10 5.80
N ASP A 37 15.19 12.20 6.39
CA ASP A 37 15.56 12.28 7.80
C ASP A 37 17.04 11.95 7.95
N GLU A 38 17.51 11.69 9.17
CA GLU A 38 18.94 11.41 9.42
C GLU A 38 19.41 10.13 8.72
N LYS A 39 18.50 9.25 8.36
CA LYS A 39 18.84 8.02 7.64
C LYS A 39 18.87 8.21 6.13
N GLY A 40 18.46 9.39 5.64
CA GLY A 40 18.49 9.71 4.23
C GLY A 40 17.11 9.88 3.64
N ARG A 41 17.05 9.73 2.31
CA ARG A 41 15.82 9.93 1.53
C ARG A 41 14.92 8.71 1.61
N GLY A 42 13.62 8.95 1.73
CA GLY A 42 12.61 7.90 1.58
C GLY A 42 11.52 8.37 0.62
N GLU A 43 10.78 7.43 0.07
CA GLU A 43 9.69 7.74 -0.85
C GLU A 43 8.55 6.77 -0.63
N ILE A 44 7.32 7.30 -0.60
CA ILE A 44 6.10 6.50 -0.50
C ILE A 44 5.29 6.76 -1.76
N ASP A 45 4.85 5.71 -2.42
CA ASP A 45 4.17 5.82 -3.70
C ASP A 45 2.87 6.61 -3.60
N VAL A 46 2.05 6.31 -2.59
CA VAL A 46 0.77 6.99 -2.40
C VAL A 46 0.52 7.17 -0.91
N VAL A 47 0.14 8.37 -0.52
CA VAL A 47 -0.34 8.64 0.84
C VAL A 47 -1.79 9.08 0.71
N ALA A 48 -2.70 8.39 1.38
CA ALA A 48 -4.13 8.65 1.28
C ALA A 48 -4.71 8.84 2.68
N GLU A 49 -5.53 9.86 2.83
CA GLU A 49 -6.09 10.19 4.14
C GLU A 49 -7.59 10.40 4.05
N ARG A 50 -8.29 9.86 5.05
CA ARG A 50 -9.73 10.08 5.21
C ARG A 50 -10.07 9.94 6.69
N PHE A 51 -10.73 10.94 7.25
CA PHE A 51 -11.19 10.93 8.65
C PHE A 51 -10.09 10.57 9.65
N GLY A 52 -8.89 11.10 9.43
CA GLY A 52 -7.78 10.86 10.33
C GLY A 52 -7.05 9.53 10.12
N VAL A 53 -7.54 8.69 9.23
CA VAL A 53 -6.85 7.44 8.87
C VAL A 53 -5.95 7.72 7.69
N ILE A 54 -4.66 7.43 7.85
CA ILE A 54 -3.67 7.66 6.80
C ILE A 54 -3.11 6.33 6.35
N LEU A 55 -3.27 6.03 5.07
CA LEU A 55 -2.71 4.83 4.44
C LEU A 55 -1.48 5.24 3.66
N ALA A 56 -0.35 4.58 3.92
CA ALA A 56 0.87 4.78 3.15
C ALA A 56 1.03 3.56 2.25
N ILE A 57 0.82 3.74 0.97
CA ILE A 57 0.67 2.65 0.02
C ILE A 57 1.90 2.55 -0.88
N ASP A 58 2.43 1.35 -1.01
CA ASP A 58 3.53 1.06 -1.90
C ASP A 58 3.09 -0.04 -2.86
N ALA A 59 3.46 0.08 -4.14
CA ALA A 59 3.05 -0.89 -5.14
C ALA A 59 4.19 -1.86 -5.44
N LYS A 60 3.89 -3.15 -5.45
CA LYS A 60 4.86 -4.18 -5.82
C LYS A 60 4.31 -4.94 -7.03
N ARG A 61 4.96 -4.76 -8.16
CA ARG A 61 4.48 -5.27 -9.43
C ARG A 61 5.16 -6.58 -9.86
N TYR A 62 5.46 -7.44 -8.86
CA TYR A 62 5.96 -8.77 -9.15
C TYR A 62 4.86 -9.59 -9.80
N THR A 63 5.18 -10.28 -10.87
CA THR A 63 4.22 -11.12 -11.56
C THR A 63 4.60 -12.60 -11.47
N GLU A 64 5.81 -12.92 -11.04
CA GLU A 64 6.26 -14.30 -10.89
C GLU A 64 5.83 -14.87 -9.55
N ARG A 65 5.14 -15.99 -9.59
CA ARG A 65 4.60 -16.59 -8.38
C ARG A 65 5.65 -17.08 -7.39
N TRP A 66 6.77 -17.53 -7.91
CA TRP A 66 7.79 -18.10 -7.05
C TRP A 66 8.54 -17.07 -6.21
N TYR A 67 8.36 -15.79 -6.51
CA TYR A 67 8.90 -14.74 -5.72
C TYR A 67 8.10 -14.41 -4.52
N ARG A 68 6.87 -14.79 -4.54
CA ARG A 68 5.81 -14.17 -3.80
C ARG A 68 6.02 -14.05 -2.30
N LYS A 69 6.25 -15.18 -1.63
CA LYS A 69 6.21 -15.16 -0.17
C LYS A 69 7.39 -14.47 0.47
N SER A 70 8.59 -14.86 0.11
CA SER A 70 9.77 -14.26 0.73
C SER A 70 9.98 -12.83 0.30
N ALA A 71 9.72 -12.51 -0.97
CA ALA A 71 9.88 -11.16 -1.45
C ALA A 71 8.90 -10.20 -0.79
N ILE A 72 7.64 -10.60 -0.68
CA ILE A 72 6.62 -9.74 -0.07
C ILE A 72 6.91 -9.50 1.41
N ARG A 73 7.36 -10.52 2.13
CA ARG A 73 7.71 -10.34 3.54
C ARG A 73 8.84 -9.33 3.73
N ARG A 74 9.87 -9.44 2.90
CA ARG A 74 10.99 -8.49 2.98
C ARG A 74 10.53 -7.08 2.64
N GLU A 75 9.69 -6.95 1.62
CA GLU A 75 9.19 -5.64 1.24
C GLU A 75 8.26 -5.07 2.32
N ALA A 76 7.48 -5.92 2.96
CA ALA A 76 6.63 -5.48 4.05
C ALA A 76 7.45 -4.92 5.21
N GLU A 77 8.54 -5.61 5.58
CA GLU A 77 9.43 -5.13 6.63
C GLU A 77 10.05 -3.77 6.29
N LYS A 78 10.51 -3.63 5.05
CA LYS A 78 11.08 -2.37 4.59
C LYS A 78 10.05 -1.26 4.60
N HIS A 79 8.84 -1.59 4.20
CA HIS A 79 7.78 -0.59 4.12
C HIS A 79 7.33 -0.13 5.51
N VAL A 80 7.25 -1.06 6.46
CA VAL A 80 6.94 -0.70 7.84
C VAL A 80 7.99 0.26 8.39
N GLU A 81 9.27 -0.03 8.17
CA GLU A 81 10.33 0.87 8.62
C GLU A 81 10.22 2.24 7.97
N ARG A 82 9.97 2.26 6.67
CA ARG A 82 9.80 3.51 5.92
C ARG A 82 8.65 4.33 6.50
N CYS A 83 7.54 3.66 6.80
CA CYS A 83 6.36 4.32 7.35
C CYS A 83 6.58 4.83 8.76
N GLU A 84 7.38 4.12 9.57
CA GLU A 84 7.73 4.61 10.89
C GLU A 84 8.52 5.91 10.81
N ARG A 85 9.46 5.98 9.87
CA ARG A 85 10.25 7.19 9.66
C ARG A 85 9.34 8.35 9.24
N TYR A 86 8.47 8.08 8.28
CA TYR A 86 7.55 9.10 7.79
C TYR A 86 6.58 9.56 8.89
N SER A 87 6.09 8.62 9.67
CA SER A 87 5.18 8.90 10.78
C SER A 87 5.82 9.84 11.80
N LYS A 88 7.10 9.61 12.12
CA LYS A 88 7.82 10.48 13.04
C LYS A 88 7.95 11.90 12.50
N LEU A 89 8.23 12.04 11.22
CA LEU A 89 8.37 13.36 10.61
C LEU A 89 7.05 14.11 10.59
N GLU A 90 5.96 13.40 10.32
CA GLU A 90 4.64 14.02 10.23
C GLU A 90 3.98 14.22 11.59
N GLY A 91 4.45 13.49 12.61
CA GLY A 91 3.81 13.52 13.92
C GLY A 91 2.45 12.84 13.93
N ARG A 92 2.20 11.93 13.02
CA ARG A 92 0.93 11.22 12.88
C ARG A 92 1.18 9.77 12.48
N ASP A 93 0.38 8.87 13.02
CA ASP A 93 0.49 7.45 12.67
C ASP A 93 0.01 7.21 11.24
N VAL A 94 0.73 6.36 10.52
CA VAL A 94 0.30 5.93 9.20
C VAL A 94 0.24 4.42 9.17
N ILE A 95 -0.65 3.89 8.34
CA ILE A 95 -0.85 2.44 8.21
C ILE A 95 -0.13 1.97 6.95
N PRO A 96 0.88 1.10 7.09
CA PRO A 96 1.60 0.59 5.92
C PRO A 96 0.73 -0.35 5.10
N VAL A 97 0.65 -0.10 3.81
CA VAL A 97 -0.10 -0.93 2.87
C VAL A 97 0.77 -1.21 1.65
N ILE A 98 0.80 -2.45 1.21
CA ILE A 98 1.41 -2.81 -0.06
C ILE A 98 0.31 -3.31 -0.98
N VAL A 99 0.29 -2.80 -2.21
CA VAL A 99 -0.57 -3.34 -3.25
C VAL A 99 0.25 -4.33 -4.06
N SER A 100 -0.22 -5.56 -4.12
CA SER A 100 0.49 -6.67 -4.76
C SER A 100 -0.28 -7.15 -5.98
N PHE A 101 0.46 -7.52 -7.02
CA PHE A 101 -0.15 -8.04 -8.26
C PHE A 101 -0.12 -9.56 -8.32
N VAL A 102 0.37 -10.23 -7.25
CA VAL A 102 0.47 -11.68 -7.24
C VAL A 102 -0.30 -12.37 -6.12
N ASP A 103 -0.77 -11.62 -5.14
CA ASP A 103 -1.55 -12.21 -4.04
C ASP A 103 -3.02 -12.29 -4.41
N ASP A 104 -3.72 -13.21 -3.73
CA ASP A 104 -5.13 -13.48 -4.03
C ASP A 104 -6.08 -12.93 -2.98
N GLU A 105 -5.58 -12.66 -1.78
CA GLU A 105 -6.43 -12.16 -0.71
C GLU A 105 -5.67 -11.16 0.15
N VAL A 106 -6.41 -10.40 0.94
CA VAL A 106 -5.84 -9.40 1.84
C VAL A 106 -5.22 -10.12 3.03
N VAL A 107 -3.95 -9.84 3.31
CA VAL A 107 -3.22 -10.46 4.42
C VAL A 107 -2.39 -9.40 5.15
N GLU A 108 -1.85 -9.76 6.31
CA GLU A 108 -1.02 -8.85 7.09
C GLU A 108 0.32 -9.54 7.39
N HIS A 109 1.41 -8.80 7.25
CA HIS A 109 2.76 -9.26 7.54
C HIS A 109 3.48 -8.20 8.37
N GLY A 110 3.71 -8.50 9.64
CA GLY A 110 4.57 -7.67 10.49
C GLY A 110 4.15 -6.21 10.61
N GLY A 111 2.86 -5.92 10.57
CA GLY A 111 2.35 -4.55 10.66
C GLY A 111 2.08 -3.90 9.32
N CYS A 112 2.21 -4.65 8.23
CA CYS A 112 1.90 -4.14 6.90
C CYS A 112 0.76 -4.94 6.30
N ILE A 113 -0.25 -4.26 5.76
CA ILE A 113 -1.37 -4.91 5.09
C ILE A 113 -1.02 -5.07 3.62
N VAL A 114 -1.13 -6.30 3.11
CA VAL A 114 -0.88 -6.57 1.70
C VAL A 114 -2.22 -6.78 1.02
N VAL A 115 -2.52 -5.97 0.01
CA VAL A 115 -3.82 -5.97 -0.67
C VAL A 115 -3.60 -6.32 -2.14
N PRO A 116 -4.30 -7.33 -2.66
CA PRO A 116 -4.24 -7.60 -4.11
C PRO A 116 -4.76 -6.39 -4.89
N PHE A 117 -4.10 -6.08 -5.99
CA PHE A 117 -4.47 -4.92 -6.80
C PHE A 117 -5.99 -4.93 -7.14
N ARG A 118 -6.50 -6.08 -7.55
CA ARG A 118 -7.91 -6.20 -7.93
C ARG A 118 -8.86 -6.12 -6.74
N ALA A 119 -8.35 -6.21 -5.52
CA ALA A 119 -9.18 -6.17 -4.32
C ALA A 119 -9.17 -4.82 -3.62
N ILE A 120 -8.56 -3.80 -4.22
CA ILE A 120 -8.43 -2.49 -3.58
C ILE A 120 -9.80 -1.91 -3.22
N ASN A 121 -10.73 -1.96 -4.16
CA ASN A 121 -12.06 -1.41 -3.92
C ASN A 121 -12.76 -2.12 -2.76
N ASP A 122 -12.72 -3.44 -2.76
CA ASP A 122 -13.32 -4.22 -1.67
C ASP A 122 -12.63 -3.95 -0.34
N PHE A 123 -11.32 -3.84 -0.35
CA PHE A 123 -10.55 -3.52 0.84
C PHE A 123 -11.02 -2.18 1.43
N LEU A 124 -11.18 -1.16 0.60
CA LEU A 124 -11.59 0.16 1.08
C LEU A 124 -13.04 0.16 1.54
N LEU A 125 -13.91 -0.61 0.90
CA LEU A 125 -15.30 -0.75 1.34
C LEU A 125 -15.39 -1.36 2.74
N ASN A 126 -14.44 -2.22 3.09
CA ASN A 126 -14.45 -2.93 4.37
C ASN A 126 -13.26 -2.51 5.24
N LEU A 127 -12.76 -1.31 5.04
CA LEU A 127 -11.51 -0.88 5.65
C LEU A 127 -11.52 -0.99 7.16
N GLU A 128 -12.58 -0.51 7.82
CA GLU A 128 -12.62 -0.54 9.29
C GLU A 128 -12.55 -1.96 9.81
N ALA A 129 -13.25 -2.90 9.17
CA ALA A 129 -13.23 -4.28 9.58
C ALA A 129 -11.82 -4.86 9.47
N TYR A 130 -11.12 -4.59 8.37
CA TYR A 130 -9.75 -5.05 8.22
C TYR A 130 -8.82 -4.43 9.27
N LEU A 131 -8.98 -3.14 9.54
CA LEU A 131 -8.13 -2.47 10.51
C LEU A 131 -8.34 -3.00 11.92
N VAL A 132 -9.56 -3.32 12.27
CA VAL A 132 -9.86 -3.96 13.56
C VAL A 132 -9.24 -5.35 13.59
N ASP A 133 -9.48 -6.16 12.56
CA ASP A 133 -9.01 -7.54 12.51
C ASP A 133 -7.49 -7.63 12.59
N PHE A 134 -6.78 -6.69 11.98
CA PHE A 134 -5.32 -6.70 11.97
C PHE A 134 -4.70 -5.90 13.13
N GLY A 135 -5.53 -5.37 14.02
CA GLY A 135 -5.04 -4.73 15.24
C GLY A 135 -4.60 -3.28 15.08
N PHE A 136 -5.04 -2.60 14.04
CA PHE A 136 -4.72 -1.17 13.85
C PHE A 136 -5.74 -0.25 14.55
N LEU A 137 -6.90 -0.77 14.82
CA LEU A 137 -7.94 -0.02 15.54
C LEU A 137 -8.45 -0.80 16.73
#